data_b04e23ccba0a1f35f799c1a720a72a0d
#
_entry.id   b04e23ccba0a1f35f799c1a720a72a0d
#
_cell.length_a   1.000
_cell.length_b   1.000
_cell.length_c   1.000
_cell.angle_alpha   90.00
_cell.angle_beta   90.00
_cell.angle_gamma   90.00
#
_symmetry.space_group_name_H-M   'P 1'
#
loop_
_entity.id
_entity.type
_entity.pdbx_description
1 polymer ?
#
loop_
_entity_poly.entity_id
_entity_poly.type
_entity_poly.pdbx_seq_one_letter_code
_entity_poly.pdbx_strand_id
1 'polypeptide(L)'
;MTKLPTAIALLLCALSFNASHAAATLKDGDIIFHTSRSAQSVAVQRATGSRYSHMGVVLLRDGKPYVFEAVSTVRYTPLAQWTARGNGGHYVVKRLRDADKLLTPGAVARLHARTSDFAGRPYDLTFEWSDGRIYCSELVWKLYQRALGVRIGELQKIREFNLTDPAVRAKMRERYGDKVPMDEPVISPVAMFDSPLLVTVETH
;
A
#
# COMPACT_ATOMS: atom_id res chain seq x y z
N MET A 1 41.72 -31.71 -60.58
CA MET A 1 41.00 -32.35 -59.44
C MET A 1 41.08 -31.44 -58.22
N THR A 2 40.13 -30.56 -58.05
CA THR A 2 40.08 -29.52 -57.00
C THR A 2 39.05 -29.93 -55.95
N LYS A 3 39.51 -30.18 -54.74
CA LYS A 3 38.66 -30.53 -53.58
C LYS A 3 38.08 -29.24 -52.92
N LEU A 4 36.75 -29.14 -52.84
CA LEU A 4 36.04 -28.10 -52.09
C LEU A 4 36.05 -28.46 -50.60
N PRO A 5 36.28 -27.53 -49.68
CA PRO A 5 36.05 -27.75 -48.23
C PRO A 5 34.60 -27.54 -47.85
N THR A 6 34.05 -28.52 -47.18
CA THR A 6 32.71 -28.48 -46.58
C THR A 6 32.73 -27.60 -45.33
N ALA A 7 32.04 -26.46 -45.34
CA ALA A 7 31.87 -25.62 -44.18
C ALA A 7 30.70 -26.16 -43.31
N ILE A 8 31.02 -26.58 -42.09
CA ILE A 8 30.04 -26.96 -41.07
C ILE A 8 29.59 -25.70 -40.38
N ALA A 9 28.35 -25.29 -40.61
CA ALA A 9 27.71 -24.19 -39.88
C ALA A 9 27.19 -24.70 -38.52
N LEU A 10 27.86 -24.31 -37.44
CA LEU A 10 27.35 -24.53 -36.07
C LEU A 10 26.19 -23.54 -35.81
N LEU A 11 24.97 -24.06 -35.72
CA LEU A 11 23.79 -23.33 -35.30
C LEU A 11 23.77 -23.25 -33.78
N LEU A 12 24.21 -22.11 -33.19
CA LEU A 12 24.04 -21.82 -31.76
C LEU A 12 22.57 -21.47 -31.52
N CYS A 13 21.80 -22.42 -30.98
CA CYS A 13 20.49 -22.15 -30.41
C CYS A 13 20.68 -21.41 -29.08
N ALA A 14 20.49 -20.08 -29.07
CA ALA A 14 20.40 -19.29 -27.85
C ALA A 14 19.05 -19.60 -27.15
N LEU A 15 19.10 -20.44 -26.14
CA LEU A 15 17.99 -20.66 -25.23
C LEU A 15 17.78 -19.38 -24.37
N SER A 16 16.85 -18.53 -24.81
CA SER A 16 16.39 -17.40 -23.99
C SER A 16 15.61 -17.96 -22.82
N PHE A 17 16.20 -18.01 -21.63
CA PHE A 17 15.50 -18.26 -20.38
C PHE A 17 14.63 -17.03 -20.09
N ASN A 18 13.37 -17.06 -20.51
CA ASN A 18 12.35 -16.18 -19.96
C ASN A 18 12.10 -16.62 -18.51
N ALA A 19 12.73 -15.96 -17.56
CA ALA A 19 12.36 -16.06 -16.15
C ALA A 19 10.94 -15.48 -16.00
N SER A 20 9.95 -16.34 -16.14
CA SER A 20 8.58 -16.02 -15.74
C SER A 20 8.62 -15.76 -14.23
N HIS A 21 8.58 -14.50 -13.80
CA HIS A 21 8.31 -14.16 -12.41
C HIS A 21 6.90 -14.66 -12.13
N ALA A 22 6.78 -15.80 -11.49
CA ALA A 22 5.51 -16.23 -10.93
C ALA A 22 5.04 -15.12 -9.98
N ALA A 23 3.84 -14.57 -10.23
CA ALA A 23 3.25 -13.57 -9.35
C ALA A 23 3.27 -14.12 -7.92
N ALA A 24 3.77 -13.33 -6.98
CA ALA A 24 3.86 -13.77 -5.60
C ALA A 24 2.47 -14.08 -5.08
N THR A 25 2.30 -15.25 -4.44
CA THR A 25 1.03 -15.58 -3.80
C THR A 25 0.77 -14.61 -2.66
N LEU A 26 -0.32 -13.85 -2.76
CA LEU A 26 -0.76 -12.93 -1.71
C LEU A 26 -1.12 -13.67 -0.44
N LYS A 27 -0.75 -13.11 0.70
CA LYS A 27 -0.99 -13.68 2.03
C LYS A 27 -1.71 -12.69 2.93
N ASP A 28 -2.35 -13.22 3.97
CA ASP A 28 -2.88 -12.38 5.05
C ASP A 28 -1.78 -11.47 5.62
N GLY A 29 -2.10 -10.20 5.79
CA GLY A 29 -1.17 -9.21 6.31
C GLY A 29 -0.21 -8.64 5.25
N ASP A 30 -0.35 -8.94 3.97
CA ASP A 30 0.33 -8.17 2.93
C ASP A 30 -0.26 -6.75 2.86
N ILE A 31 0.58 -5.77 2.61
CA ILE A 31 0.16 -4.37 2.48
C ILE A 31 0.27 -3.98 1.01
N ILE A 32 -0.83 -3.47 0.45
CA ILE A 32 -0.91 -3.12 -0.96
C ILE A 32 -1.04 -1.61 -1.13
N PHE A 33 -0.32 -1.07 -2.11
CA PHE A 33 -0.20 0.37 -2.38
C PHE A 33 -0.50 0.66 -3.84
N HIS A 34 -1.20 1.78 -4.10
CA HIS A 34 -1.34 2.31 -5.45
C HIS A 34 -1.43 3.83 -5.48
N THR A 35 -1.34 4.40 -6.69
CA THR A 35 -1.76 5.77 -6.95
C THR A 35 -3.27 5.77 -7.16
N SER A 36 -4.02 6.35 -6.23
CA SER A 36 -5.47 6.48 -6.36
C SER A 36 -5.83 7.52 -7.44
N ARG A 37 -6.99 7.33 -8.09
CA ARG A 37 -7.59 8.32 -9.00
C ARG A 37 -8.54 9.30 -8.30
N SER A 38 -8.57 9.30 -6.96
CA SER A 38 -9.41 10.23 -6.20
C SER A 38 -8.92 11.68 -6.32
N ALA A 39 -9.82 12.64 -6.14
CA ALA A 39 -9.47 14.07 -6.13
C ALA A 39 -8.44 14.46 -5.05
N GLN A 40 -8.34 13.67 -3.98
CA GLN A 40 -7.36 13.85 -2.91
C GLN A 40 -5.97 13.37 -3.29
N SER A 41 -5.86 12.41 -4.22
CA SER A 41 -4.62 11.70 -4.54
C SER A 41 -3.48 12.65 -4.90
N VAL A 42 -3.76 13.66 -5.73
CA VAL A 42 -2.74 14.65 -6.14
C VAL A 42 -2.18 15.40 -4.94
N ALA A 43 -3.03 15.84 -4.02
CA ALA A 43 -2.57 16.54 -2.82
C ALA A 43 -1.71 15.64 -1.94
N VAL A 44 -2.09 14.38 -1.73
CA VAL A 44 -1.28 13.41 -0.98
C VAL A 44 0.07 13.20 -1.64
N GLN A 45 0.11 12.97 -2.96
CA GLN A 45 1.36 12.79 -3.70
C GLN A 45 2.30 14.00 -3.59
N ARG A 46 1.76 15.22 -3.73
CA ARG A 46 2.54 16.47 -3.65
C ARG A 46 3.02 16.76 -2.23
N ALA A 47 2.18 16.49 -1.22
CA ALA A 47 2.56 16.68 0.18
C ALA A 47 3.67 15.73 0.63
N THR A 48 3.67 14.49 0.09
CA THR A 48 4.58 13.43 0.53
C THR A 48 5.76 13.17 -0.41
N GLY A 49 5.78 13.79 -1.61
CA GLY A 49 6.79 13.52 -2.64
C GLY A 49 6.74 12.10 -3.22
N SER A 50 5.62 11.39 -3.06
CA SER A 50 5.49 9.99 -3.47
C SER A 50 4.30 9.79 -4.41
N ARG A 51 4.40 8.79 -5.31
CA ARG A 51 3.28 8.38 -6.15
C ARG A 51 2.20 7.60 -5.38
N TYR A 52 2.54 6.99 -4.25
CA TYR A 52 1.61 6.17 -3.49
C TYR A 52 0.71 7.02 -2.61
N SER A 53 -0.57 7.07 -2.96
CA SER A 53 -1.56 7.93 -2.30
C SER A 53 -2.69 7.15 -1.62
N HIS A 54 -2.69 5.82 -1.78
CA HIS A 54 -3.67 4.94 -1.15
C HIS A 54 -3.09 3.56 -0.88
N MET A 55 -3.60 2.91 0.16
CA MET A 55 -3.16 1.60 0.61
C MET A 55 -4.24 0.86 1.41
N GLY A 56 -4.00 -0.42 1.64
CA GLY A 56 -4.81 -1.27 2.51
C GLY A 56 -4.07 -2.55 2.87
N VAL A 57 -4.72 -3.42 3.64
CA VAL A 57 -4.19 -4.72 4.04
C VAL A 57 -4.90 -5.82 3.27
N VAL A 58 -4.13 -6.73 2.67
CA VAL A 58 -4.68 -7.93 2.05
C VAL A 58 -5.06 -8.92 3.15
N LEU A 59 -6.29 -9.36 3.13
CA LEU A 59 -6.84 -10.39 4.01
C LEU A 59 -7.60 -11.42 3.19
N LEU A 60 -7.31 -12.70 3.41
CA LEU A 60 -7.97 -13.79 2.71
C LEU A 60 -9.32 -14.11 3.38
N ARG A 61 -10.38 -14.16 2.58
CA ARG A 61 -11.71 -14.56 3.01
C ARG A 61 -12.17 -15.71 2.12
N ASP A 62 -12.40 -16.87 2.69
CA ASP A 62 -12.72 -18.11 1.96
C ASP A 62 -11.71 -18.39 0.83
N GLY A 63 -10.41 -18.20 1.13
CA GLY A 63 -9.30 -18.39 0.20
C GLY A 63 -9.17 -17.32 -0.89
N LYS A 64 -10.02 -16.28 -0.90
CA LYS A 64 -9.99 -15.19 -1.89
C LYS A 64 -9.39 -13.91 -1.29
N PRO A 65 -8.52 -13.18 -2.03
CA PRO A 65 -7.92 -11.96 -1.52
C PRO A 65 -8.88 -10.77 -1.57
N TYR A 66 -9.04 -10.12 -0.42
CA TYR A 66 -9.70 -8.83 -0.25
C TYR A 66 -8.70 -7.83 0.30
N VAL A 67 -8.92 -6.56 -0.01
CA VAL A 67 -8.20 -5.46 0.62
C VAL A 67 -9.11 -4.82 1.68
N PHE A 68 -8.67 -4.84 2.92
CA PHE A 68 -9.30 -4.09 4.00
C PHE A 68 -8.76 -2.66 3.95
N GLU A 69 -9.62 -1.70 3.68
CA GLU A 69 -9.24 -0.33 3.36
C GLU A 69 -10.21 0.70 3.91
N ALA A 70 -9.72 1.93 4.12
CA ALA A 70 -10.53 3.10 4.36
C ALA A 70 -10.77 3.87 3.06
N VAL A 71 -12.03 3.97 2.65
CA VAL A 71 -12.52 4.78 1.52
C VAL A 71 -13.66 5.67 2.01
N SER A 72 -14.88 5.65 1.44
CA SER A 72 -16.02 6.36 2.06
C SER A 72 -16.31 5.86 3.47
N THR A 73 -16.21 4.54 3.63
CA THR A 73 -16.20 3.84 4.92
C THR A 73 -15.13 2.74 4.89
N VAL A 74 -14.69 2.31 6.07
CA VAL A 74 -13.77 1.15 6.18
C VAL A 74 -14.51 -0.13 5.81
N ARG A 75 -13.94 -0.86 4.85
CA ARG A 75 -14.57 -2.08 4.31
C ARG A 75 -13.57 -3.04 3.69
N TYR A 76 -14.05 -4.24 3.41
CA TYR A 76 -13.39 -5.19 2.54
C TYR A 76 -13.75 -4.92 1.07
N THR A 77 -12.77 -4.81 0.22
CA THR A 77 -12.94 -4.66 -1.23
C THR A 77 -12.26 -5.85 -1.93
N PRO A 78 -12.93 -6.58 -2.83
CA PRO A 78 -12.28 -7.63 -3.61
C PRO A 78 -11.05 -7.09 -4.33
N LEU A 79 -9.94 -7.84 -4.33
CA LEU A 79 -8.66 -7.39 -4.89
C LEU A 79 -8.80 -6.82 -6.31
N ALA A 80 -9.51 -7.52 -7.21
CA ALA A 80 -9.69 -7.06 -8.59
C ALA A 80 -10.41 -5.69 -8.69
N GLN A 81 -11.38 -5.44 -7.81
CA GLN A 81 -12.04 -4.13 -7.74
C GLN A 81 -11.13 -3.05 -7.17
N TRP A 82 -10.27 -3.43 -6.22
CA TRP A 82 -9.32 -2.51 -5.60
C TRP A 82 -8.25 -2.08 -6.61
N THR A 83 -7.61 -3.02 -7.31
CA THR A 83 -6.57 -2.76 -8.31
C THR A 83 -7.09 -1.95 -9.49
N ALA A 84 -8.33 -2.22 -9.95
CA ALA A 84 -8.98 -1.47 -11.04
C ALA A 84 -9.15 0.04 -10.75
N ARG A 85 -9.13 0.47 -9.48
CA ARG A 85 -9.19 1.89 -9.09
C ARG A 85 -7.83 2.60 -9.10
N GLY A 86 -6.75 1.84 -9.18
CA GLY A 86 -5.40 2.37 -9.32
C GLY A 86 -5.16 3.04 -10.67
N ASN A 87 -4.26 4.01 -10.71
CA ASN A 87 -3.88 4.67 -11.96
C ASN A 87 -3.07 3.69 -12.83
N GLY A 88 -3.57 3.41 -14.04
CA GLY A 88 -2.95 2.44 -14.95
C GLY A 88 -2.94 0.99 -14.47
N GLY A 89 -3.72 0.66 -13.44
CA GLY A 89 -3.72 -0.67 -12.82
C GLY A 89 -2.47 -1.00 -11.99
N HIS A 90 -1.51 -0.07 -11.91
CA HIS A 90 -0.26 -0.29 -11.18
C HIS A 90 -0.48 -0.37 -9.66
N TYR A 91 0.08 -1.39 -9.05
CA TYR A 91 0.15 -1.56 -7.59
C TYR A 91 1.45 -2.22 -7.16
N VAL A 92 1.79 -2.07 -5.89
CA VAL A 92 2.91 -2.75 -5.24
C VAL A 92 2.43 -3.42 -3.98
N VAL A 93 2.85 -4.65 -3.76
CA VAL A 93 2.60 -5.39 -2.54
C VAL A 93 3.88 -5.49 -1.73
N LYS A 94 3.78 -5.15 -0.47
CA LYS A 94 4.87 -5.29 0.49
C LYS A 94 4.42 -6.20 1.64
N ARG A 95 5.39 -6.91 2.21
CA ARG A 95 5.19 -7.88 3.30
C ARG A 95 6.15 -7.56 4.42
N LEU A 96 5.78 -7.85 5.67
CA LEU A 96 6.73 -7.81 6.77
C LEU A 96 7.97 -8.65 6.44
N ARG A 97 9.16 -8.10 6.64
CA ARG A 97 10.44 -8.81 6.42
C ARG A 97 10.50 -10.12 7.20
N ASP A 98 10.04 -10.09 8.45
CA ASP A 98 9.97 -11.24 9.34
C ASP A 98 8.57 -11.87 9.39
N ALA A 99 7.84 -11.86 8.26
CA ALA A 99 6.46 -12.35 8.19
C ALA A 99 6.31 -13.79 8.73
N ASP A 100 7.25 -14.67 8.42
CA ASP A 100 7.18 -16.08 8.85
C ASP A 100 7.24 -16.24 10.38
N LYS A 101 7.85 -15.27 11.08
CA LYS A 101 7.91 -15.23 12.55
C LYS A 101 6.74 -14.47 13.16
N LEU A 102 6.31 -13.37 12.52
CA LEU A 102 5.35 -12.45 13.08
C LEU A 102 3.90 -12.79 12.70
N LEU A 103 3.66 -13.31 11.49
CA LEU A 103 2.33 -13.66 11.00
C LEU A 103 2.03 -15.15 11.20
N THR A 104 2.18 -15.62 12.45
CA THR A 104 1.72 -16.96 12.83
C THR A 104 0.20 -17.09 12.65
N PRO A 105 -0.36 -18.32 12.60
CA PRO A 105 -1.82 -18.48 12.48
C PRO A 105 -2.62 -17.70 13.54
N GLY A 106 -2.13 -17.66 14.78
CA GLY A 106 -2.75 -16.86 15.84
C GLY A 106 -2.64 -15.35 15.63
N ALA A 107 -1.54 -14.87 15.04
CA ALA A 107 -1.34 -13.47 14.70
C ALA A 107 -2.27 -13.05 13.54
N VAL A 108 -2.41 -13.90 12.53
CA VAL A 108 -3.35 -13.69 11.42
C VAL A 108 -4.79 -13.66 11.95
N ALA A 109 -5.16 -14.59 12.83
CA ALA A 109 -6.49 -14.58 13.45
C ALA A 109 -6.75 -13.26 14.22
N ARG A 110 -5.73 -12.70 14.92
CA ARG A 110 -5.86 -11.38 15.56
C ARG A 110 -6.01 -10.25 14.56
N LEU A 111 -5.28 -10.25 13.42
CA LEU A 111 -5.49 -9.27 12.36
C LEU A 111 -6.94 -9.27 11.87
N HIS A 112 -7.49 -10.45 11.56
CA HIS A 112 -8.89 -10.58 11.17
C HIS A 112 -9.86 -10.10 12.26
N ALA A 113 -9.64 -10.49 13.51
CA ALA A 113 -10.51 -10.09 14.62
C ALA A 113 -10.51 -8.56 14.82
N ARG A 114 -9.36 -7.92 14.72
CA ARG A 114 -9.21 -6.46 14.91
C ARG A 114 -9.81 -5.62 13.78
N THR A 115 -10.17 -6.21 12.64
CA THR A 115 -10.90 -5.45 11.61
C THR A 115 -12.25 -4.94 12.09
N SER A 116 -12.89 -5.63 13.05
CA SER A 116 -14.17 -5.21 13.66
C SER A 116 -14.05 -3.87 14.39
N ASP A 117 -12.88 -3.52 14.90
CA ASP A 117 -12.65 -2.24 15.60
C ASP A 117 -12.83 -1.03 14.65
N PHE A 118 -12.70 -1.26 13.35
CA PHE A 118 -12.65 -0.22 12.33
C PHE A 118 -13.76 -0.33 11.27
N ALA A 119 -14.30 -1.52 11.03
CA ALA A 119 -15.28 -1.77 9.97
C ALA A 119 -16.46 -0.80 10.07
N GLY A 120 -16.86 -0.19 8.93
CA GLY A 120 -17.95 0.78 8.85
C GLY A 120 -17.58 2.19 9.31
N ARG A 121 -16.39 2.45 9.87
CA ARG A 121 -15.96 3.81 10.25
C ARG A 121 -15.92 4.71 9.02
N PRO A 122 -16.40 5.96 9.10
CA PRO A 122 -16.32 6.89 7.98
C PRO A 122 -14.86 7.29 7.70
N TYR A 123 -14.60 7.66 6.44
CA TYR A 123 -13.28 8.16 6.06
C TYR A 123 -12.98 9.51 6.73
N ASP A 124 -11.77 9.65 7.27
CA ASP A 124 -11.31 10.91 7.81
C ASP A 124 -10.69 11.79 6.72
N LEU A 125 -11.35 12.91 6.44
CA LEU A 125 -10.85 13.93 5.52
C LEU A 125 -9.94 14.94 6.21
N THR A 126 -9.93 14.98 7.53
CA THR A 126 -9.18 15.94 8.34
C THR A 126 -7.90 15.35 8.94
N PHE A 127 -7.64 14.07 8.69
CA PHE A 127 -6.44 13.38 9.18
C PHE A 127 -6.22 13.53 10.69
N GLU A 128 -7.31 13.56 11.45
CA GLU A 128 -7.27 13.55 12.90
C GLU A 128 -6.83 12.19 13.43
N TRP A 129 -5.93 12.16 14.40
CA TRP A 129 -5.52 10.91 15.03
C TRP A 129 -6.59 10.45 16.02
N SER A 130 -7.68 9.91 15.51
CA SER A 130 -8.83 9.46 16.29
C SER A 130 -9.31 8.07 15.87
N ASP A 131 -10.29 7.51 16.59
CA ASP A 131 -10.93 6.26 16.19
C ASP A 131 -12.35 6.46 15.64
N GLY A 132 -12.86 7.67 15.67
CA GLY A 132 -14.20 7.99 15.18
C GLY A 132 -14.28 7.97 13.65
N ARG A 133 -13.25 8.46 13.01
CA ARG A 133 -13.01 8.44 11.56
C ARG A 133 -11.61 7.91 11.33
N ILE A 134 -11.34 7.41 10.14
CA ILE A 134 -10.02 6.84 9.88
C ILE A 134 -9.64 6.96 8.41
N TYR A 135 -8.39 7.32 8.10
CA TYR A 135 -7.85 7.35 6.74
C TYR A 135 -7.00 6.11 6.43
N CYS A 136 -6.64 5.90 5.18
CA CYS A 136 -6.10 4.62 4.69
C CYS A 136 -4.83 4.14 5.42
N SER A 137 -3.84 5.00 5.59
CA SER A 137 -2.57 4.62 6.24
C SER A 137 -2.70 4.54 7.76
N GLU A 138 -3.54 5.35 8.37
CA GLU A 138 -3.87 5.25 9.79
C GLU A 138 -4.53 3.90 10.12
N LEU A 139 -5.49 3.48 9.27
CA LEU A 139 -6.13 2.17 9.41
C LEU A 139 -5.11 1.04 9.46
N VAL A 140 -4.20 1.01 8.48
CA VAL A 140 -3.19 -0.04 8.40
C VAL A 140 -2.23 0.02 9.59
N TRP A 141 -1.76 1.22 9.95
CA TRP A 141 -0.86 1.42 11.08
C TRP A 141 -1.49 0.95 12.41
N LYS A 142 -2.73 1.38 12.68
CA LYS A 142 -3.45 1.01 13.91
C LYS A 142 -3.81 -0.48 13.94
N LEU A 143 -4.20 -1.05 12.80
CA LEU A 143 -4.50 -2.47 12.70
C LEU A 143 -3.28 -3.32 13.08
N TYR A 144 -2.11 -3.01 12.51
CA TYR A 144 -0.87 -3.71 12.82
C TYR A 144 -0.42 -3.51 14.27
N GLN A 145 -0.48 -2.29 14.74
CA GLN A 145 -0.11 -1.97 16.12
C GLN A 145 -1.01 -2.71 17.13
N ARG A 146 -2.33 -2.75 16.90
CA ARG A 146 -3.28 -3.38 17.83
C ARG A 146 -3.28 -4.90 17.76
N ALA A 147 -3.11 -5.47 16.56
CA ALA A 147 -3.13 -6.92 16.37
C ALA A 147 -1.80 -7.58 16.72
N LEU A 148 -0.68 -6.91 16.42
CA LEU A 148 0.66 -7.50 16.42
C LEU A 148 1.67 -6.75 17.29
N GLY A 149 1.37 -5.55 17.78
CA GLY A 149 2.32 -4.67 18.46
C GLY A 149 3.36 -4.04 17.50
N VAL A 150 3.17 -4.18 16.18
CA VAL A 150 4.12 -3.72 15.15
C VAL A 150 3.72 -2.33 14.68
N ARG A 151 4.67 -1.39 14.69
CA ARG A 151 4.52 -0.03 14.16
C ARG A 151 5.25 0.07 12.84
N ILE A 152 4.52 0.21 11.73
CA ILE A 152 5.08 0.29 10.39
C ILE A 152 5.15 1.76 9.98
N GLY A 153 6.38 2.26 9.79
CA GLY A 153 6.63 3.68 9.52
C GLY A 153 6.50 4.56 10.76
N GLU A 154 7.06 5.76 10.66
CA GLU A 154 7.10 6.74 11.73
C GLU A 154 5.98 7.77 11.56
N LEU A 155 5.36 8.16 12.67
CA LEU A 155 4.39 9.25 12.71
C LEU A 155 5.11 10.58 12.42
N GLN A 156 4.46 11.41 11.64
CA GLN A 156 4.93 12.76 11.29
C GLN A 156 3.89 13.78 11.73
N LYS A 157 4.26 15.05 11.86
CA LYS A 157 3.32 16.14 12.06
C LYS A 157 2.90 16.73 10.72
N ILE A 158 1.70 17.28 10.62
CA ILE A 158 1.21 17.93 9.38
C ILE A 158 2.22 18.97 8.86
N ARG A 159 2.87 19.73 9.77
CA ARG A 159 3.89 20.73 9.39
C ARG A 159 5.12 20.18 8.66
N GLU A 160 5.39 18.87 8.75
CA GLU A 160 6.58 18.23 8.17
C GLU A 160 6.38 17.86 6.69
N PHE A 161 5.16 18.00 6.18
CA PHE A 161 4.88 17.77 4.77
C PHE A 161 5.09 19.00 3.90
N ASN A 162 5.16 18.80 2.58
CA ASN A 162 5.21 19.93 1.66
C ASN A 162 3.82 20.61 1.57
N LEU A 163 3.62 21.63 2.40
CA LEU A 163 2.39 22.41 2.42
C LEU A 163 2.42 23.60 1.44
N THR A 164 3.53 23.81 0.69
CA THR A 164 3.68 24.96 -0.22
C THR A 164 3.10 24.70 -1.61
N ASP A 165 2.91 23.42 -1.99
CA ASP A 165 2.33 23.05 -3.28
C ASP A 165 0.88 23.59 -3.39
N PRO A 166 0.50 24.19 -4.55
CA PRO A 166 -0.83 24.77 -4.74
C PRO A 166 -1.99 23.78 -4.51
N ALA A 167 -1.83 22.51 -4.95
CA ALA A 167 -2.86 21.49 -4.77
C ALA A 167 -3.02 21.11 -3.29
N VAL A 168 -1.91 21.05 -2.55
CA VAL A 168 -1.92 20.79 -1.10
C VAL A 168 -2.59 21.97 -0.38
N ARG A 169 -2.19 23.21 -0.66
CA ARG A 169 -2.80 24.41 -0.05
C ARG A 169 -4.30 24.49 -0.31
N ALA A 170 -4.74 24.18 -1.52
CA ALA A 170 -6.17 24.16 -1.86
C ALA A 170 -6.93 23.15 -0.99
N LYS A 171 -6.39 21.92 -0.83
CA LYS A 171 -6.99 20.89 0.02
C LYS A 171 -6.95 21.22 1.50
N MET A 172 -5.89 21.84 2.00
CA MET A 172 -5.79 22.27 3.38
C MET A 172 -6.85 23.36 3.69
N ARG A 173 -6.98 24.34 2.78
CA ARG A 173 -8.02 25.38 2.93
C ARG A 173 -9.44 24.81 2.87
N GLU A 174 -9.70 23.87 1.95
CA GLU A 174 -11.01 23.19 1.83
C GLU A 174 -11.41 22.50 3.13
N ARG A 175 -10.44 21.91 3.86
CA ARG A 175 -10.69 21.05 5.03
C ARG A 175 -10.64 21.76 6.35
N TYR A 176 -9.74 22.70 6.49
CA TYR A 176 -9.44 23.35 7.78
C TYR A 176 -9.69 24.86 7.77
N GLY A 177 -9.97 25.46 6.59
CA GLY A 177 -9.96 26.91 6.48
C GLY A 177 -8.60 27.46 6.85
N ASP A 178 -8.57 28.41 7.79
CA ASP A 178 -7.34 29.05 8.28
C ASP A 178 -6.72 28.35 9.52
N LYS A 179 -7.36 27.26 10.02
CA LYS A 179 -6.98 26.59 11.27
C LYS A 179 -6.39 25.20 11.03
N VAL A 180 -5.31 25.14 10.26
CA VAL A 180 -4.59 23.88 10.00
C VAL A 180 -3.94 23.39 11.30
N PRO A 181 -4.21 22.13 11.74
CA PRO A 181 -3.64 21.56 12.97
C PRO A 181 -2.20 21.09 12.71
N MET A 182 -1.26 22.02 12.70
CA MET A 182 0.15 21.79 12.29
C MET A 182 0.88 20.73 13.11
N ASP A 183 0.45 20.51 14.36
CA ASP A 183 1.07 19.53 15.27
C ASP A 183 0.34 18.19 15.32
N GLU A 184 -0.75 18.03 14.54
CA GLU A 184 -1.48 16.76 14.47
C GLU A 184 -0.58 15.64 13.98
N PRO A 185 -0.47 14.52 14.71
CA PRO A 185 0.27 13.36 14.27
C PRO A 185 -0.46 12.66 13.13
N VAL A 186 0.27 12.33 12.07
CA VAL A 186 -0.25 11.61 10.91
C VAL A 186 0.74 10.56 10.45
N ILE A 187 0.25 9.54 9.77
CA ILE A 187 1.07 8.56 9.06
C ILE A 187 0.77 8.64 7.57
N SER A 188 1.80 8.82 6.74
CA SER A 188 1.62 8.84 5.29
C SER A 188 1.78 7.45 4.67
N PRO A 189 1.15 7.19 3.50
CA PRO A 189 1.38 5.94 2.78
C PRO A 189 2.86 5.70 2.47
N VAL A 190 3.63 6.76 2.15
CA VAL A 190 5.06 6.63 1.84
C VAL A 190 5.90 6.30 3.06
N ALA A 191 5.59 6.85 4.24
CA ALA A 191 6.30 6.51 5.47
C ALA A 191 6.17 5.01 5.80
N MET A 192 5.02 4.42 5.47
CA MET A 192 4.82 2.98 5.59
C MET A 192 5.52 2.22 4.44
N PHE A 193 5.42 2.72 3.21
CA PHE A 193 6.05 2.09 2.04
C PHE A 193 7.57 1.96 2.19
N ASP A 194 8.22 2.99 2.71
CA ASP A 194 9.68 3.06 2.90
C ASP A 194 10.16 2.44 4.22
N SER A 195 9.22 1.94 5.03
CA SER A 195 9.58 1.29 6.31
C SER A 195 10.56 0.13 6.10
N PRO A 196 11.67 0.09 6.87
CA PRO A 196 12.64 -1.01 6.82
C PRO A 196 12.05 -2.36 7.26
N LEU A 197 10.88 -2.34 7.91
CA LEU A 197 10.16 -3.54 8.30
C LEU A 197 9.49 -4.25 7.11
N LEU A 198 9.40 -3.60 5.94
CA LEU A 198 8.72 -4.14 4.77
C LEU A 198 9.69 -4.49 3.65
N VAL A 199 9.39 -5.58 2.94
CA VAL A 199 10.03 -5.95 1.67
C VAL A 199 8.99 -5.97 0.56
N THR A 200 9.37 -5.58 -0.64
CA THR A 200 8.51 -5.71 -1.83
C THR A 200 8.44 -7.18 -2.23
N VAL A 201 7.22 -7.69 -2.42
CA VAL A 201 6.99 -9.08 -2.86
C VAL A 201 6.35 -9.16 -4.24
N GLU A 202 5.67 -8.09 -4.68
CA GLU A 202 5.05 -8.02 -5.99
C GLU A 202 4.99 -6.57 -6.49
N THR A 203 5.17 -6.39 -7.79
CA THR A 203 4.94 -5.12 -8.50
C THR A 203 4.23 -5.43 -9.81
N HIS A 204 3.10 -4.77 -10.03
CA HIS A 204 2.28 -4.96 -11.22
C HIS A 204 2.16 -3.66 -12.01
#